data_9d4f780b6ff034e05914dc7be098a0d7
#
_entry.id   9d4f780b6ff034e05914dc7be098a0d7
#
_cell.length_a   1.000
_cell.length_b   1.000
_cell.length_c   1.000
_cell.angle_alpha   90.00
_cell.angle_beta   90.00
_cell.angle_gamma   90.00
#
_symmetry.space_group_name_H-M   'P 1'
#
loop_
_entity.id
_entity.type
_entity.pdbx_description
1 polymer ?
#
loop_
_entity_poly.entity_id
_entity_poly.type
_entity_poly.pdbx_seq_one_letter_code
_entity_poly.pdbx_strand_id
1 'polypeptide(L)'
;MVQPTRPPANGFVAATRKVYNPLGFSKGYNFVLFFIFFGALMGFTLARFQYLNFDTFCSGAAPGECFNYQKGHEKAGLIIHLAGILPASFLACFQFVPVLRHKVLLFHRINGYVVILLGLVGIAGALMIARNAFGGTLDTQAGVGVMAIAFVTALTLAFVNIKRLQIEQHRAWMLRAWFYAGSIITLRLIQFSAAAVISSIGTYYTARPCDQVAFMVDNMNRTLELYPACATYFSGVNPAQQTIVHANIISPTSAAEAGAAAGMPFGMALWLALAMHAIGIEIYLKLTPAEAERLRNVSYKRQLEAGLNPAGRAGITVDKIGDSEMWQPKHKPSHASSTSDLPK
;
A
#
# COMPACT_ATOMS: atom_id res chain seq x y z
N MET A 1 -11.10 -5.82 -27.58
CA MET A 1 -10.72 -4.44 -27.28
C MET A 1 -11.91 -3.74 -26.66
N VAL A 2 -11.70 -2.93 -25.63
CA VAL A 2 -12.76 -2.10 -25.05
C VAL A 2 -13.07 -1.00 -26.07
N GLN A 3 -14.31 -0.93 -26.56
CA GLN A 3 -14.73 0.16 -27.45
C GLN A 3 -15.21 1.33 -26.61
N PRO A 4 -14.68 2.54 -26.83
CA PRO A 4 -15.17 3.74 -26.18
C PRO A 4 -16.62 4.02 -26.63
N THR A 5 -17.46 4.42 -25.68
CA THR A 5 -18.89 4.72 -25.94
C THR A 5 -19.14 6.06 -26.67
N ARG A 6 -18.09 6.87 -26.85
CA ARG A 6 -18.16 8.19 -27.53
C ARG A 6 -16.96 8.35 -28.47
N PRO A 7 -17.09 9.08 -29.60
CA PRO A 7 -15.96 9.42 -30.45
C PRO A 7 -14.92 10.24 -29.68
N PRO A 8 -13.64 10.30 -30.12
CA PRO A 8 -12.63 11.13 -29.51
C PRO A 8 -12.98 12.62 -29.68
N ALA A 9 -12.85 13.41 -28.60
CA ALA A 9 -13.19 14.83 -28.62
C ALA A 9 -12.20 15.68 -29.46
N ASN A 10 -10.94 15.21 -29.59
CA ASN A 10 -9.88 15.86 -30.35
C ASN A 10 -8.79 14.87 -30.76
N GLY A 11 -7.80 15.33 -31.55
CA GLY A 11 -6.68 14.50 -32.03
C GLY A 11 -5.80 13.96 -30.89
N PHE A 12 -5.61 14.70 -29.81
CA PHE A 12 -4.85 14.25 -28.63
C PHE A 12 -5.55 13.05 -27.95
N VAL A 13 -6.86 13.14 -27.73
CA VAL A 13 -7.66 12.04 -27.17
C VAL A 13 -7.65 10.83 -28.10
N ALA A 14 -7.68 11.04 -29.43
CA ALA A 14 -7.55 9.94 -30.40
C ALA A 14 -6.21 9.23 -30.32
N ALA A 15 -5.11 9.98 -30.18
CA ALA A 15 -3.76 9.45 -30.04
C ALA A 15 -3.58 8.68 -28.72
N THR A 16 -4.00 9.25 -27.58
CA THR A 16 -3.88 8.62 -26.27
C THR A 16 -4.73 7.35 -26.15
N ARG A 17 -5.88 7.27 -26.82
CA ARG A 17 -6.70 6.04 -26.90
C ARG A 17 -5.97 4.87 -27.53
N LYS A 18 -5.05 5.10 -28.48
CA LYS A 18 -4.22 4.05 -29.08
C LYS A 18 -3.30 3.38 -28.04
N VAL A 19 -2.95 4.11 -26.97
CA VAL A 19 -2.11 3.60 -25.87
C VAL A 19 -2.95 2.86 -24.83
N TYR A 20 -4.01 3.48 -24.30
CA TYR A 20 -4.70 2.91 -23.15
C TYR A 20 -5.84 1.92 -23.47
N ASN A 21 -6.45 2.00 -24.66
CA ASN A 21 -7.49 1.02 -25.04
C ASN A 21 -6.97 -0.41 -25.18
N PRO A 22 -5.77 -0.69 -25.75
CA PRO A 22 -5.20 -2.02 -25.78
C PRO A 22 -4.99 -2.64 -24.39
N LEU A 23 -4.67 -1.80 -23.37
CA LEU A 23 -4.55 -2.22 -21.98
C LEU A 23 -5.90 -2.47 -21.30
N GLY A 24 -7.01 -2.15 -21.99
CA GLY A 24 -8.37 -2.40 -21.50
C GLY A 24 -9.01 -1.21 -20.76
N PHE A 25 -8.40 -0.04 -20.77
CA PHE A 25 -8.99 1.16 -20.18
C PHE A 25 -9.97 1.82 -21.17
N SER A 26 -11.18 2.11 -20.71
CA SER A 26 -12.22 2.83 -21.49
C SER A 26 -12.19 4.34 -21.28
N LYS A 27 -11.62 4.81 -20.18
CA LYS A 27 -11.57 6.23 -19.76
C LYS A 27 -10.13 6.65 -19.49
N GLY A 28 -9.71 7.77 -20.07
CA GLY A 28 -8.35 8.28 -19.97
C GLY A 28 -7.90 8.56 -18.54
N TYR A 29 -8.78 9.12 -17.68
CA TYR A 29 -8.42 9.40 -16.28
C TYR A 29 -8.10 8.13 -15.49
N ASN A 30 -8.76 7.01 -15.75
CA ASN A 30 -8.44 5.73 -15.12
C ASN A 30 -7.05 5.23 -15.54
N PHE A 31 -6.66 5.47 -16.80
CA PHE A 31 -5.32 5.16 -17.26
C PHE A 31 -4.26 6.04 -16.59
N VAL A 32 -4.51 7.36 -16.45
CA VAL A 32 -3.59 8.27 -15.76
C VAL A 32 -3.40 7.85 -14.30
N LEU A 33 -4.49 7.57 -13.57
CA LEU A 33 -4.41 7.08 -12.20
C LEU A 33 -3.65 5.75 -12.12
N PHE A 34 -3.97 4.80 -13.01
CA PHE A 34 -3.24 3.54 -13.11
C PHE A 34 -1.75 3.77 -13.34
N PHE A 35 -1.38 4.63 -14.29
CA PHE A 35 0.02 4.91 -14.61
C PHE A 35 0.77 5.48 -13.41
N ILE A 36 0.18 6.43 -12.67
CA ILE A 36 0.78 7.02 -11.48
C ILE A 36 0.94 5.97 -10.38
N PHE A 37 -0.15 5.31 -9.98
CA PHE A 37 -0.10 4.37 -8.85
C PHE A 37 0.64 3.07 -9.17
N PHE A 38 0.44 2.53 -10.37
CA PHE A 38 1.18 1.37 -10.85
C PHE A 38 2.66 1.69 -11.00
N GLY A 39 3.00 2.82 -11.64
CA GLY A 39 4.39 3.24 -11.82
C GLY A 39 5.09 3.47 -10.47
N ALA A 40 4.43 4.14 -9.54
CA ALA A 40 4.95 4.35 -8.19
C ALA A 40 5.16 3.02 -7.44
N LEU A 41 4.17 2.13 -7.44
CA LEU A 41 4.28 0.83 -6.76
C LEU A 41 5.34 -0.06 -7.40
N MET A 42 5.35 -0.16 -8.73
CA MET A 42 6.32 -0.95 -9.47
C MET A 42 7.75 -0.42 -9.27
N GLY A 43 7.96 0.89 -9.45
CA GLY A 43 9.28 1.52 -9.29
C GLY A 43 9.80 1.40 -7.87
N PHE A 44 8.97 1.66 -6.88
CA PHE A 44 9.32 1.49 -5.46
C PHE A 44 9.71 0.03 -5.16
N THR A 45 8.91 -0.94 -5.62
CA THR A 45 9.15 -2.36 -5.38
C THR A 45 10.44 -2.83 -6.03
N LEU A 46 10.66 -2.50 -7.32
CA LEU A 46 11.88 -2.87 -8.04
C LEU A 46 13.14 -2.30 -7.38
N ALA A 47 13.09 -1.04 -6.95
CA ALA A 47 14.20 -0.40 -6.23
C ALA A 47 14.50 -1.06 -4.87
N ARG A 48 13.55 -1.79 -4.28
CA ARG A 48 13.68 -2.46 -2.99
C ARG A 48 13.97 -3.95 -3.08
N PHE A 49 13.89 -4.59 -4.25
CA PHE A 49 14.24 -6.00 -4.40
C PHE A 49 15.67 -6.33 -3.96
N GLN A 50 16.59 -5.38 -4.06
CA GLN A 50 17.95 -5.55 -3.55
C GLN A 50 17.99 -5.87 -2.05
N TYR A 51 16.98 -5.45 -1.27
CA TYR A 51 16.88 -5.70 0.17
C TYR A 51 16.41 -7.12 0.53
N LEU A 52 16.12 -7.97 -0.45
CA LEU A 52 16.00 -9.41 -0.22
C LEU A 52 17.34 -10.04 0.18
N ASN A 53 18.45 -9.39 -0.14
CA ASN A 53 19.77 -9.68 0.44
C ASN A 53 19.92 -8.87 1.73
N PHE A 54 20.14 -9.56 2.86
CA PHE A 54 20.22 -8.91 4.17
C PHE A 54 21.42 -7.96 4.30
N ASP A 55 22.57 -8.31 3.73
CA ASP A 55 23.75 -7.45 3.80
C ASP A 55 23.55 -6.16 2.99
N THR A 56 22.91 -6.27 1.84
CA THR A 56 22.50 -5.10 1.05
C THR A 56 21.46 -4.24 1.78
N PHE A 57 20.54 -4.85 2.53
CA PHE A 57 19.65 -4.10 3.39
C PHE A 57 20.42 -3.33 4.46
N CYS A 58 21.36 -3.98 5.15
CA CYS A 58 22.15 -3.36 6.21
C CYS A 58 23.02 -2.19 5.73
N SER A 59 23.57 -2.28 4.50
CA SER A 59 24.39 -1.22 3.92
C SER A 59 23.57 -0.08 3.29
N GLY A 60 22.34 -0.36 2.84
CA GLY A 60 21.51 0.58 2.08
C GLY A 60 20.29 1.13 2.81
N ALA A 61 19.94 0.63 4.00
CA ALA A 61 18.86 1.14 4.82
C ALA A 61 19.23 2.46 5.51
N ALA A 62 18.24 3.13 6.11
CA ALA A 62 18.50 4.31 6.93
C ALA A 62 19.46 3.96 8.07
N PRO A 63 20.40 4.87 8.43
CA PRO A 63 21.37 4.63 9.49
C PRO A 63 20.67 4.21 10.79
N GLY A 64 21.18 3.14 11.42
CA GLY A 64 20.64 2.58 12.65
C GLY A 64 19.53 1.55 12.49
N GLU A 65 18.91 1.43 11.31
CA GLU A 65 17.84 0.44 11.12
C GLU A 65 18.37 -0.98 11.21
N CYS A 66 19.49 -1.30 10.56
CA CYS A 66 20.08 -2.63 10.60
C CYS A 66 20.46 -3.09 12.01
N PHE A 67 20.79 -2.17 12.93
CA PHE A 67 21.17 -2.49 14.32
C PHE A 67 20.15 -3.41 14.99
N ASN A 68 18.86 -3.08 14.85
CA ASN A 68 17.77 -3.83 15.48
C ASN A 68 17.50 -5.20 14.84
N TYR A 69 18.00 -5.42 13.60
CA TYR A 69 17.67 -6.62 12.82
C TYR A 69 18.85 -7.61 12.68
N GLN A 70 19.91 -7.48 13.51
CA GLN A 70 21.08 -8.34 13.42
C GLN A 70 20.80 -9.81 13.79
N LYS A 71 19.88 -10.06 14.69
CA LYS A 71 19.58 -11.40 15.26
C LYS A 71 18.15 -11.50 15.76
N GLY A 72 17.79 -12.73 16.16
CA GLY A 72 16.54 -12.98 16.86
C GLY A 72 15.31 -12.93 15.95
N HIS A 73 14.17 -12.67 16.56
CA HIS A 73 12.88 -12.63 15.88
C HIS A 73 12.73 -11.39 14.98
N GLU A 74 13.45 -10.31 15.26
CA GLU A 74 13.46 -9.11 14.44
C GLU A 74 14.11 -9.35 13.08
N LYS A 75 15.24 -10.09 13.04
CA LYS A 75 15.86 -10.50 11.77
C LYS A 75 14.92 -11.39 10.96
N ALA A 76 14.32 -12.38 11.60
CA ALA A 76 13.35 -13.27 10.97
C ALA A 76 12.13 -12.46 10.46
N GLY A 77 11.60 -11.55 11.27
CA GLY A 77 10.49 -10.67 10.90
C GLY A 77 10.78 -9.80 9.70
N LEU A 78 11.97 -9.21 9.63
CA LEU A 78 12.40 -8.40 8.48
C LEU A 78 12.47 -9.25 7.20
N ILE A 79 13.11 -10.42 7.27
CA ILE A 79 13.22 -11.32 6.11
C ILE A 79 11.83 -11.76 5.64
N ILE A 80 10.96 -12.20 6.56
CA ILE A 80 9.57 -12.59 6.25
C ILE A 80 8.81 -11.41 5.64
N HIS A 81 8.95 -10.21 6.22
CA HIS A 81 8.30 -9.01 5.68
C HIS A 81 8.71 -8.72 4.24
N LEU A 82 10.02 -8.62 3.98
CA LEU A 82 10.52 -8.29 2.65
C LEU A 82 10.23 -9.40 1.62
N ALA A 83 10.45 -10.67 2.00
CA ALA A 83 10.18 -11.82 1.13
C ALA A 83 8.68 -11.99 0.81
N GLY A 84 7.79 -11.55 1.69
CA GLY A 84 6.36 -11.52 1.44
C GLY A 84 5.91 -10.30 0.63
N ILE A 85 6.20 -9.09 1.14
CA ILE A 85 5.58 -7.89 0.60
C ILE A 85 6.15 -7.44 -0.75
N LEU A 86 7.44 -7.62 -1.02
CA LEU A 86 8.03 -7.18 -2.28
C LEU A 86 7.51 -8.00 -3.48
N PRO A 87 7.53 -9.36 -3.46
CA PRO A 87 6.89 -10.13 -4.53
C PRO A 87 5.38 -9.91 -4.60
N ALA A 88 4.68 -9.77 -3.46
CA ALA A 88 3.25 -9.47 -3.45
C ALA A 88 2.95 -8.15 -4.18
N SER A 89 3.70 -7.09 -3.89
CA SER A 89 3.54 -5.77 -4.52
C SER A 89 3.84 -5.81 -6.02
N PHE A 90 4.89 -6.49 -6.42
CA PHE A 90 5.23 -6.70 -7.82
C PHE A 90 4.10 -7.41 -8.58
N LEU A 91 3.63 -8.53 -8.04
CA LEU A 91 2.55 -9.33 -8.64
C LEU A 91 1.20 -8.62 -8.60
N ALA A 92 0.94 -7.81 -7.56
CA ALA A 92 -0.28 -7.01 -7.45
C ALA A 92 -0.41 -5.98 -8.58
N CYS A 93 0.69 -5.44 -9.08
CA CYS A 93 0.67 -4.54 -10.23
C CYS A 93 -0.06 -5.13 -11.43
N PHE A 94 0.10 -6.42 -11.71
CA PHE A 94 -0.57 -7.10 -12.82
C PHE A 94 -2.07 -7.32 -12.57
N GLN A 95 -2.52 -7.34 -11.29
CA GLN A 95 -3.94 -7.48 -10.95
C GLN A 95 -4.78 -6.27 -11.38
N PHE A 96 -4.15 -5.09 -11.48
CA PHE A 96 -4.82 -3.85 -11.88
C PHE A 96 -4.86 -3.61 -13.37
N VAL A 97 -4.20 -4.45 -14.19
CA VAL A 97 -4.23 -4.36 -15.66
C VAL A 97 -5.52 -4.97 -16.19
N PRO A 98 -6.47 -4.18 -16.77
CA PRO A 98 -7.79 -4.70 -17.13
C PRO A 98 -7.76 -5.79 -18.20
N VAL A 99 -6.83 -5.72 -19.16
CA VAL A 99 -6.72 -6.74 -20.23
C VAL A 99 -6.36 -8.12 -19.68
N LEU A 100 -5.51 -8.21 -18.64
CA LEU A 100 -5.15 -9.47 -17.99
C LEU A 100 -6.37 -10.10 -17.34
N ARG A 101 -7.15 -9.30 -16.61
CA ARG A 101 -8.39 -9.73 -15.96
C ARG A 101 -9.45 -10.23 -16.94
N HIS A 102 -9.49 -9.68 -18.16
CA HIS A 102 -10.51 -10.05 -19.14
C HIS A 102 -10.07 -11.16 -20.08
N LYS A 103 -8.80 -11.19 -20.49
CA LYS A 103 -8.30 -12.16 -21.48
C LYS A 103 -7.65 -13.40 -20.86
N VAL A 104 -7.04 -13.25 -19.68
CA VAL A 104 -6.26 -14.31 -19.00
C VAL A 104 -6.79 -14.48 -17.57
N LEU A 105 -8.09 -14.80 -17.46
CA LEU A 105 -8.77 -14.90 -16.16
C LEU A 105 -8.12 -15.91 -15.21
N LEU A 106 -7.60 -17.04 -15.73
CA LEU A 106 -6.91 -18.04 -14.92
C LEU A 106 -5.67 -17.46 -14.26
N PHE A 107 -4.85 -16.71 -15.01
CA PHE A 107 -3.70 -15.99 -14.47
C PHE A 107 -4.12 -15.01 -13.37
N HIS A 108 -5.15 -14.19 -13.62
CA HIS A 108 -5.66 -13.26 -12.60
C HIS A 108 -6.08 -13.99 -11.32
N ARG A 109 -6.72 -15.16 -11.41
CA ARG A 109 -7.14 -15.94 -10.24
C ARG A 109 -5.94 -16.50 -9.47
N ILE A 110 -5.03 -17.21 -10.14
CA ILE A 110 -3.86 -17.84 -9.50
C ILE A 110 -2.98 -16.77 -8.88
N ASN A 111 -2.62 -15.75 -9.67
CA ASN A 111 -1.82 -14.63 -9.19
C ASN A 111 -2.49 -13.91 -8.01
N GLY A 112 -3.82 -13.76 -8.01
CA GLY A 112 -4.58 -13.17 -6.91
C GLY A 112 -4.43 -13.95 -5.60
N TYR A 113 -4.48 -15.28 -5.62
CA TYR A 113 -4.24 -16.11 -4.43
C TYR A 113 -2.81 -15.97 -3.92
N VAL A 114 -1.82 -15.98 -4.81
CA VAL A 114 -0.40 -15.80 -4.45
C VAL A 114 -0.18 -14.44 -3.81
N VAL A 115 -0.73 -13.38 -4.39
CA VAL A 115 -0.66 -12.00 -3.88
C VAL A 115 -1.27 -11.86 -2.49
N ILE A 116 -2.42 -12.48 -2.24
CA ILE A 116 -3.06 -12.46 -0.91
C ILE A 116 -2.19 -13.20 0.11
N LEU A 117 -1.73 -14.42 -0.22
CA LEU A 117 -0.90 -15.21 0.68
C LEU A 117 0.40 -14.48 1.05
N LEU A 118 1.13 -13.98 0.05
CA LEU A 118 2.38 -13.25 0.26
C LEU A 118 2.15 -11.95 1.02
N GLY A 119 1.04 -11.24 0.75
CA GLY A 119 0.66 -10.04 1.50
C GLY A 119 0.42 -10.33 2.98
N LEU A 120 -0.27 -11.42 3.31
CA LEU A 120 -0.51 -11.85 4.69
C LEU A 120 0.80 -12.24 5.40
N VAL A 121 1.69 -12.97 4.71
CA VAL A 121 3.04 -13.30 5.21
C VAL A 121 3.85 -12.02 5.46
N GLY A 122 3.82 -11.07 4.51
CA GLY A 122 4.50 -9.80 4.66
C GLY A 122 4.01 -8.96 5.84
N ILE A 123 2.69 -8.96 6.10
CA ILE A 123 2.10 -8.26 7.27
C ILE A 123 2.51 -8.95 8.58
N ALA A 124 2.54 -10.27 8.64
CA ALA A 124 3.03 -10.97 9.83
C ALA A 124 4.46 -10.57 10.16
N GLY A 125 5.35 -10.52 9.17
CA GLY A 125 6.72 -10.00 9.36
C GLY A 125 6.76 -8.53 9.80
N ALA A 126 5.91 -7.67 9.23
CA ALA A 126 5.83 -6.26 9.63
C ALA A 126 5.45 -6.08 11.11
N LEU A 127 4.51 -6.88 11.60
CA LEU A 127 4.10 -6.86 13.02
C LEU A 127 5.23 -7.33 13.95
N MET A 128 6.06 -8.29 13.52
CA MET A 128 7.23 -8.75 14.29
C MET A 128 8.28 -7.64 14.47
N ILE A 129 8.43 -6.75 13.49
CA ILE A 129 9.45 -5.69 13.51
C ILE A 129 8.91 -4.32 13.94
N ALA A 130 7.62 -4.15 14.13
CA ALA A 130 6.98 -2.86 14.41
C ALA A 130 7.57 -2.15 15.64
N ARG A 131 8.02 -2.92 16.66
CA ARG A 131 8.60 -2.38 17.90
C ARG A 131 9.89 -1.61 17.66
N ASN A 132 10.67 -1.95 16.62
CA ASN A 132 12.00 -1.41 16.38
C ASN A 132 12.11 -0.59 15.08
N ALA A 133 11.07 -0.60 14.24
CA ALA A 133 11.08 0.11 12.96
C ALA A 133 11.18 1.63 13.16
N PHE A 134 12.20 2.26 12.57
CA PHE A 134 12.44 3.71 12.61
C PHE A 134 12.35 4.33 14.01
N GLY A 135 13.00 3.66 15.00
CA GLY A 135 13.01 4.09 16.40
C GLY A 135 11.85 3.54 17.24
N GLY A 136 10.86 2.89 16.62
CA GLY A 136 9.82 2.12 17.30
C GLY A 136 8.99 2.92 18.31
N THR A 137 8.69 4.18 17.99
CA THR A 137 7.83 5.05 18.79
C THR A 137 6.39 4.49 18.86
N LEU A 138 5.62 4.87 19.88
CA LEU A 138 4.25 4.34 20.06
C LEU A 138 3.32 4.70 18.89
N ASP A 139 3.48 5.87 18.28
CA ASP A 139 2.75 6.29 17.10
C ASP A 139 3.09 5.43 15.87
N THR A 140 4.38 5.05 15.70
CA THR A 140 4.82 4.08 14.68
C THR A 140 4.18 2.71 14.89
N GLN A 141 4.26 2.16 16.09
CA GLN A 141 3.67 0.85 16.41
C GLN A 141 2.16 0.85 16.20
N ALA A 142 1.47 1.88 16.70
CA ALA A 142 0.02 2.04 16.51
C ALA A 142 -0.35 2.17 15.02
N GLY A 143 0.38 2.98 14.26
CA GLY A 143 0.16 3.16 12.84
C GLY A 143 0.35 1.87 12.02
N VAL A 144 1.41 1.10 12.31
CA VAL A 144 1.63 -0.23 11.70
C VAL A 144 0.49 -1.18 12.06
N GLY A 145 0.04 -1.20 13.33
CA GLY A 145 -1.08 -2.02 13.77
C GLY A 145 -2.39 -1.68 13.06
N VAL A 146 -2.74 -0.39 12.96
CA VAL A 146 -3.94 0.08 12.26
C VAL A 146 -3.87 -0.25 10.77
N MET A 147 -2.74 -0.04 10.12
CA MET A 147 -2.53 -0.39 8.71
C MET A 147 -2.68 -1.90 8.49
N ALA A 148 -2.11 -2.72 9.37
CA ALA A 148 -2.22 -4.18 9.31
C ALA A 148 -3.69 -4.65 9.43
N ILE A 149 -4.43 -4.12 10.41
CA ILE A 149 -5.86 -4.42 10.60
C ILE A 149 -6.66 -4.00 9.37
N ALA A 150 -6.47 -2.78 8.87
CA ALA A 150 -7.18 -2.26 7.70
C ALA A 150 -6.90 -3.10 6.45
N PHE A 151 -5.64 -3.45 6.21
CA PHE A 151 -5.22 -4.27 5.06
C PHE A 151 -5.80 -5.68 5.13
N VAL A 152 -5.65 -6.37 6.27
CA VAL A 152 -6.16 -7.74 6.45
C VAL A 152 -7.68 -7.77 6.37
N THR A 153 -8.37 -6.81 6.98
CA THR A 153 -9.84 -6.68 6.89
C THR A 153 -10.27 -6.49 5.43
N ALA A 154 -9.63 -5.58 4.71
CA ALA A 154 -9.95 -5.33 3.30
C ALA A 154 -9.71 -6.57 2.41
N LEU A 155 -8.60 -7.29 2.60
CA LEU A 155 -8.33 -8.55 1.90
C LEU A 155 -9.37 -9.62 2.22
N THR A 156 -9.74 -9.78 3.48
CA THR A 156 -10.75 -10.75 3.93
C THR A 156 -12.10 -10.46 3.30
N LEU A 157 -12.54 -9.20 3.34
CA LEU A 157 -13.81 -8.78 2.73
C LEU A 157 -13.78 -8.94 1.20
N ALA A 158 -12.65 -8.61 0.56
CA ALA A 158 -12.49 -8.86 -0.87
C ALA A 158 -12.59 -10.35 -1.22
N PHE A 159 -11.95 -11.21 -0.43
CA PHE A 159 -11.94 -12.66 -0.62
C PHE A 159 -13.34 -13.26 -0.40
N VAL A 160 -14.02 -12.92 0.68
CA VAL A 160 -15.38 -13.40 0.95
C VAL A 160 -16.32 -12.98 -0.17
N ASN A 161 -16.24 -11.74 -0.64
CA ASN A 161 -17.10 -11.25 -1.72
C ASN A 161 -16.85 -11.93 -3.05
N ILE A 162 -15.59 -12.21 -3.45
CA ILE A 162 -15.33 -12.93 -4.70
C ILE A 162 -15.80 -14.38 -4.65
N LYS A 163 -15.70 -15.05 -3.49
CA LYS A 163 -16.24 -16.41 -3.30
C LYS A 163 -17.76 -16.47 -3.43
N ARG A 164 -18.43 -15.34 -3.17
CA ARG A 164 -19.88 -15.18 -3.35
C ARG A 164 -20.26 -14.49 -4.67
N LEU A 165 -19.30 -14.37 -5.60
CA LEU A 165 -19.47 -13.74 -6.92
C LEU A 165 -19.99 -12.29 -6.83
N GLN A 166 -19.68 -11.58 -5.74
CA GLN A 166 -20.00 -10.16 -5.55
C GLN A 166 -18.83 -9.30 -6.05
N ILE A 167 -18.72 -9.15 -7.37
CA ILE A 167 -17.53 -8.65 -8.06
C ILE A 167 -17.27 -7.17 -7.76
N GLU A 168 -18.32 -6.34 -7.67
CA GLU A 168 -18.17 -4.92 -7.35
C GLU A 168 -17.61 -4.71 -5.94
N GLN A 169 -18.03 -5.54 -4.95
CA GLN A 169 -17.50 -5.49 -3.60
C GLN A 169 -16.07 -6.01 -3.54
N HIS A 170 -15.78 -7.12 -4.23
CA HIS A 170 -14.41 -7.61 -4.37
C HIS A 170 -13.49 -6.53 -4.92
N ARG A 171 -13.86 -5.86 -6.01
CA ARG A 171 -13.08 -4.74 -6.58
C ARG A 171 -12.87 -3.62 -5.57
N ALA A 172 -13.93 -3.19 -4.89
CA ALA A 172 -13.86 -2.08 -3.95
C ALA A 172 -12.92 -2.39 -2.78
N TRP A 173 -13.00 -3.60 -2.21
CA TRP A 173 -12.16 -4.00 -1.10
C TRP A 173 -10.70 -4.29 -1.50
N MET A 174 -10.46 -4.85 -2.71
CA MET A 174 -9.08 -4.99 -3.23
C MET A 174 -8.42 -3.64 -3.50
N LEU A 175 -9.17 -2.66 -4.00
CA LEU A 175 -8.65 -1.30 -4.16
C LEU A 175 -8.28 -0.69 -2.79
N ARG A 176 -9.12 -0.81 -1.76
CA ARG A 176 -8.81 -0.35 -0.41
C ARG A 176 -7.55 -0.98 0.12
N ALA A 177 -7.45 -2.33 0.06
CA ALA A 177 -6.27 -3.06 0.55
C ALA A 177 -4.98 -2.52 -0.07
N TRP A 178 -4.92 -2.43 -1.39
CA TRP A 178 -3.69 -2.00 -2.07
C TRP A 178 -3.43 -0.50 -2.00
N PHE A 179 -4.45 0.33 -1.81
CA PHE A 179 -4.23 1.75 -1.49
C PHE A 179 -3.67 1.91 -0.08
N TYR A 180 -4.14 1.16 0.91
CA TYR A 180 -3.56 1.18 2.26
C TYR A 180 -2.11 0.71 2.25
N ALA A 181 -1.80 -0.42 1.61
CA ALA A 181 -0.43 -0.90 1.46
C ALA A 181 0.46 0.09 0.70
N GLY A 182 -0.06 0.73 -0.35
CA GLY A 182 0.64 1.73 -1.16
C GLY A 182 0.97 3.02 -0.41
N SER A 183 0.36 3.28 0.75
CA SER A 183 0.65 4.45 1.59
C SER A 183 2.11 4.52 2.01
N ILE A 184 2.83 3.40 2.04
CA ILE A 184 4.26 3.35 2.35
C ILE A 184 5.10 4.23 1.41
N ILE A 185 4.68 4.40 0.16
CA ILE A 185 5.39 5.24 -0.82
C ILE A 185 5.23 6.72 -0.45
N THR A 186 3.99 7.14 -0.21
CA THR A 186 3.66 8.51 0.24
C THR A 186 4.28 8.81 1.59
N LEU A 187 4.31 7.82 2.50
CA LEU A 187 5.03 7.91 3.77
C LEU A 187 6.49 8.30 3.54
N ARG A 188 7.20 7.65 2.62
CA ARG A 188 8.62 7.97 2.36
C ARG A 188 8.81 9.39 1.84
N LEU A 189 7.93 9.87 0.98
CA LEU A 189 7.97 11.25 0.50
C LEU A 189 7.78 12.25 1.66
N ILE A 190 6.78 12.04 2.51
CA ILE A 190 6.51 12.88 3.67
C ILE A 190 7.68 12.79 4.67
N GLN A 191 8.15 11.60 4.98
CA GLN A 191 9.23 11.34 5.93
C GLN A 191 10.51 12.10 5.58
N PHE A 192 11.00 11.95 4.34
CA PHE A 192 12.25 12.60 3.94
C PHE A 192 12.09 14.11 3.76
N SER A 193 10.92 14.57 3.31
CA SER A 193 10.62 16.01 3.29
C SER A 193 10.60 16.60 4.70
N ALA A 194 9.97 15.93 5.65
CA ALA A 194 9.94 16.35 7.05
C ALA A 194 11.34 16.28 7.70
N ALA A 195 12.13 15.23 7.39
CA ALA A 195 13.53 15.13 7.85
C ALA A 195 14.37 16.31 7.38
N ALA A 196 14.22 16.75 6.12
CA ALA A 196 14.89 17.94 5.61
C ALA A 196 14.44 19.22 6.32
N VAL A 197 13.13 19.38 6.58
CA VAL A 197 12.59 20.55 7.28
C VAL A 197 13.12 20.62 8.71
N ILE A 198 13.05 19.54 9.51
CA ILE A 198 13.53 19.56 10.89
C ILE A 198 15.06 19.77 10.97
N SER A 199 15.81 19.26 9.99
CA SER A 199 17.26 19.52 9.87
C SER A 199 17.56 21.00 9.62
N SER A 200 16.75 21.64 8.75
CA SER A 200 16.90 23.09 8.47
C SER A 200 16.54 23.97 9.69
N ILE A 201 15.59 23.55 10.51
CA ILE A 201 15.22 24.24 11.75
C ILE A 201 16.33 24.09 12.80
N GLY A 202 17.01 22.92 12.87
CA GLY A 202 18.20 22.69 13.69
C GLY A 202 17.96 22.56 15.18
N THR A 203 16.71 22.46 15.66
CA THR A 203 16.37 22.41 17.09
C THR A 203 15.75 21.10 17.54
N TYR A 204 15.79 20.08 16.68
CA TYR A 204 15.21 18.77 16.95
C TYR A 204 16.26 17.78 17.43
N TYR A 205 15.98 17.10 18.54
CA TYR A 205 16.84 16.13 19.18
C TYR A 205 16.05 14.90 19.60
N THR A 206 16.72 13.76 19.66
CA THR A 206 16.12 12.50 20.16
C THR A 206 17.12 11.74 21.03
N ALA A 207 16.63 11.05 22.06
CA ALA A 207 17.45 10.13 22.84
C ALA A 207 17.71 8.84 22.02
N ARG A 208 18.95 8.36 22.05
CA ARG A 208 19.36 7.09 21.42
C ARG A 208 20.22 6.27 22.37
N PRO A 209 20.07 4.93 22.38
CA PRO A 209 20.96 4.05 23.13
C PRO A 209 22.39 4.17 22.62
N CYS A 210 23.37 4.20 23.55
CA CYS A 210 24.78 4.33 23.18
C CYS A 210 25.32 3.14 22.39
N ASP A 211 24.80 1.94 22.57
CA ASP A 211 25.13 0.77 21.74
C ASP A 211 24.71 0.96 20.26
N GLN A 212 23.52 1.53 20.03
CA GLN A 212 23.06 1.87 18.68
C GLN A 212 23.90 3.00 18.07
N VAL A 213 24.25 4.01 18.85
CA VAL A 213 25.11 5.11 18.38
C VAL A 213 26.51 4.59 18.04
N ALA A 214 27.10 3.76 18.90
CA ALA A 214 28.40 3.12 18.67
C ALA A 214 28.39 2.26 17.39
N PHE A 215 27.33 1.50 17.16
CA PHE A 215 27.13 0.73 15.91
C PHE A 215 27.09 1.63 14.66
N MET A 216 26.44 2.79 14.73
CA MET A 216 26.32 3.70 13.59
C MET A 216 27.60 4.46 13.30
N VAL A 217 28.34 4.86 14.33
CA VAL A 217 29.59 5.65 14.21
C VAL A 217 30.78 4.72 13.89
N ASP A 218 30.71 3.46 14.31
CA ASP A 218 31.72 2.40 14.10
C ASP A 218 33.15 2.78 14.49
N ASN A 219 33.28 3.68 15.48
CA ASN A 219 34.57 4.12 16.02
C ASN A 219 34.38 4.64 17.44
N MET A 220 35.00 3.99 18.44
CA MET A 220 34.86 4.33 19.86
C MET A 220 35.33 5.75 20.16
N ASN A 221 36.53 6.15 19.68
CA ASN A 221 37.06 7.48 19.97
C ASN A 221 36.17 8.57 19.37
N ARG A 222 35.72 8.38 18.15
CA ARG A 222 34.81 9.32 17.50
C ARG A 222 33.46 9.36 18.17
N THR A 223 32.95 8.22 18.66
CA THR A 223 31.70 8.18 19.44
C THR A 223 31.85 8.98 20.75
N LEU A 224 32.92 8.81 21.44
CA LEU A 224 33.19 9.55 22.70
C LEU A 224 33.39 11.05 22.49
N GLU A 225 34.03 11.43 21.38
CA GLU A 225 34.19 12.83 20.97
C GLU A 225 32.83 13.51 20.73
N LEU A 226 31.94 12.85 19.96
CA LEU A 226 30.64 13.42 19.59
C LEU A 226 29.60 13.25 20.69
N TYR A 227 29.68 12.17 21.45
CA TYR A 227 28.69 11.75 22.44
C TYR A 227 29.38 11.33 23.75
N PRO A 228 29.97 12.29 24.53
CA PRO A 228 30.71 11.98 25.75
C PRO A 228 29.90 11.21 26.80
N ALA A 229 28.56 11.37 26.81
CA ALA A 229 27.67 10.61 27.69
C ALA A 229 27.80 9.10 27.54
N CYS A 230 28.26 8.61 26.36
CA CYS A 230 28.45 7.18 26.11
C CYS A 230 29.70 6.58 26.77
N ALA A 231 30.50 7.35 27.51
CA ALA A 231 31.68 6.85 28.23
C ALA A 231 31.33 5.74 29.24
N THR A 232 30.19 5.84 29.92
CA THR A 232 29.73 4.82 30.87
C THR A 232 29.27 3.51 30.19
N TYR A 233 28.81 3.59 28.94
CA TYR A 233 28.54 2.43 28.10
C TYR A 233 29.85 1.68 27.79
N PHE A 234 30.87 2.39 27.29
CA PHE A 234 32.15 1.77 26.89
C PHE A 234 32.95 1.24 28.09
N SER A 235 32.83 1.88 29.24
CA SER A 235 33.47 1.38 30.48
C SER A 235 32.71 0.20 31.12
N GLY A 236 31.51 -0.17 30.64
CA GLY A 236 30.69 -1.20 31.22
C GLY A 236 29.94 -0.80 32.49
N VAL A 237 30.09 0.42 32.98
CA VAL A 237 29.39 0.93 34.19
C VAL A 237 27.88 1.03 33.95
N ASN A 238 27.47 1.51 32.79
CA ASN A 238 26.05 1.57 32.40
C ASN A 238 25.83 1.10 30.96
N PRO A 239 25.60 -0.20 30.75
CA PRO A 239 25.32 -0.74 29.40
C PRO A 239 24.05 -0.20 28.73
N ALA A 240 23.10 0.33 29.50
CA ALA A 240 21.85 0.91 29.02
C ALA A 240 21.90 2.43 28.83
N GLN A 241 23.12 3.02 28.83
CA GLN A 241 23.29 4.47 28.70
C GLN A 241 22.64 5.00 27.43
N GLN A 242 21.96 6.14 27.57
CA GLN A 242 21.37 6.90 26.45
C GLN A 242 22.17 8.19 26.22
N THR A 243 22.14 8.66 24.97
CA THR A 243 22.67 9.98 24.63
C THR A 243 21.67 10.78 23.80
N ILE A 244 21.81 12.08 23.80
CA ILE A 244 21.00 12.98 22.96
C ILE A 244 21.68 13.14 21.61
N VAL A 245 20.92 12.91 20.54
CA VAL A 245 21.38 13.00 19.15
C VAL A 245 20.61 14.08 18.42
N HIS A 246 21.31 15.01 17.78
CA HIS A 246 20.71 16.04 16.93
C HIS A 246 20.13 15.42 15.66
N ALA A 247 18.95 15.83 15.25
CA ALA A 247 18.31 15.32 14.05
C ALA A 247 18.73 16.15 12.82
N ASN A 248 19.70 15.65 12.05
CA ASN A 248 20.23 16.35 10.88
C ASN A 248 20.54 15.38 9.74
N ILE A 249 19.84 15.52 8.60
CA ILE A 249 20.07 14.73 7.38
C ILE A 249 20.76 15.56 6.27
N ILE A 250 20.81 16.90 6.41
CA ILE A 250 21.38 17.79 5.38
C ILE A 250 22.90 17.85 5.50
N SER A 251 23.41 18.05 6.73
CA SER A 251 24.84 18.16 7.03
C SER A 251 25.15 17.39 8.31
N PRO A 252 24.96 16.06 8.32
CA PRO A 252 25.17 15.28 9.54
C PRO A 252 26.65 15.18 9.89
N THR A 253 27.00 15.34 11.16
CA THR A 253 28.36 15.08 11.67
C THR A 253 28.62 13.60 11.91
N SER A 254 27.55 12.81 12.01
CA SER A 254 27.60 11.36 12.18
C SER A 254 26.39 10.67 11.52
N ALA A 255 26.52 9.38 11.26
CA ALA A 255 25.40 8.56 10.79
C ALA A 255 24.24 8.52 11.81
N ALA A 256 24.52 8.72 13.10
CA ALA A 256 23.51 8.79 14.15
C ALA A 256 22.57 10.00 13.97
N GLU A 257 23.08 11.15 13.56
CA GLU A 257 22.26 12.34 13.27
C GLU A 257 21.33 12.13 12.07
N ALA A 258 21.86 11.53 10.99
CA ALA A 258 21.03 11.19 9.83
C ALA A 258 19.94 10.16 10.17
N GLY A 259 20.27 9.15 10.99
CA GLY A 259 19.32 8.17 11.50
C GLY A 259 18.26 8.79 12.42
N ALA A 260 18.63 9.76 13.26
CA ALA A 260 17.71 10.51 14.10
C ALA A 260 16.72 11.32 13.26
N ALA A 261 17.21 12.06 12.26
CA ALA A 261 16.37 12.84 11.35
C ALA A 261 15.42 11.98 10.51
N ALA A 262 15.87 10.80 10.06
CA ALA A 262 15.03 9.87 9.30
C ALA A 262 13.98 9.18 10.18
N GLY A 263 14.34 8.82 11.43
CA GLY A 263 13.45 8.10 12.34
C GLY A 263 12.33 8.95 12.94
N MET A 264 12.66 10.19 13.34
CA MET A 264 11.76 11.06 14.10
C MET A 264 10.41 11.32 13.39
N PRO A 265 10.34 11.66 12.10
CA PRO A 265 9.07 11.95 11.43
C PRO A 265 8.33 10.69 10.94
N PHE A 266 8.86 9.49 11.12
CA PHE A 266 8.32 8.28 10.51
C PHE A 266 6.88 7.98 10.93
N GLY A 267 6.58 8.01 12.23
CA GLY A 267 5.25 7.73 12.73
C GLY A 267 4.21 8.75 12.26
N MET A 268 4.54 10.05 12.34
CA MET A 268 3.71 11.12 11.77
C MET A 268 3.47 10.89 10.27
N ALA A 269 4.51 10.61 9.50
CA ALA A 269 4.41 10.38 8.06
C ALA A 269 3.55 9.16 7.73
N LEU A 270 3.62 8.10 8.55
CA LEU A 270 2.78 6.91 8.42
C LEU A 270 1.30 7.25 8.57
N TRP A 271 0.94 7.98 9.63
CA TRP A 271 -0.46 8.35 9.87
C TRP A 271 -1.02 9.28 8.80
N LEU A 272 -0.26 10.29 8.39
CA LEU A 272 -0.66 11.20 7.31
C LEU A 272 -0.85 10.47 5.98
N ALA A 273 0.12 9.63 5.59
CA ALA A 273 0.04 8.86 4.35
C ALA A 273 -1.15 7.90 4.36
N LEU A 274 -1.36 7.17 5.47
CA LEU A 274 -2.50 6.24 5.60
C LEU A 274 -3.84 6.98 5.51
N ALA A 275 -3.98 8.13 6.19
CA ALA A 275 -5.18 8.96 6.12
C ALA A 275 -5.45 9.47 4.70
N MET A 276 -4.41 10.01 4.02
CA MET A 276 -4.54 10.48 2.63
C MET A 276 -4.99 9.36 1.69
N HIS A 277 -4.42 8.17 1.83
CA HIS A 277 -4.78 7.01 1.00
C HIS A 277 -6.17 6.48 1.32
N ALA A 278 -6.56 6.42 2.60
CA ALA A 278 -7.90 5.99 3.02
C ALA A 278 -8.98 6.95 2.50
N ILE A 279 -8.80 8.25 2.66
CA ILE A 279 -9.72 9.26 2.13
C ILE A 279 -9.75 9.23 0.60
N GLY A 280 -8.57 9.17 -0.03
CA GLY A 280 -8.45 9.18 -1.49
C GLY A 280 -9.17 8.02 -2.16
N ILE A 281 -9.06 6.80 -1.61
CA ILE A 281 -9.75 5.64 -2.18
C ILE A 281 -11.27 5.72 -2.02
N GLU A 282 -11.77 6.25 -0.89
CA GLU A 282 -13.21 6.45 -0.71
C GLU A 282 -13.77 7.49 -1.68
N ILE A 283 -13.05 8.59 -1.90
CA ILE A 283 -13.41 9.59 -2.92
C ILE A 283 -13.47 8.93 -4.29
N TYR A 284 -12.45 8.15 -4.67
CA TYR A 284 -12.44 7.47 -5.97
C TYR A 284 -13.62 6.51 -6.14
N LEU A 285 -13.93 5.71 -5.13
CA LEU A 285 -15.05 4.77 -5.17
C LEU A 285 -16.40 5.49 -5.29
N LYS A 286 -16.59 6.61 -4.57
CA LYS A 286 -17.78 7.46 -4.68
C LYS A 286 -17.90 8.17 -6.04
N LEU A 287 -16.80 8.53 -6.67
CA LEU A 287 -16.78 9.15 -8.00
C LEU A 287 -16.93 8.15 -9.16
N THR A 288 -16.95 6.85 -8.87
CA THR A 288 -17.11 5.79 -9.90
C THR A 288 -18.36 4.92 -9.73
N PRO A 289 -19.57 5.50 -9.44
CA PRO A 289 -20.78 4.73 -9.19
C PRO A 289 -21.25 3.93 -10.41
N ALA A 290 -21.06 4.46 -11.62
CA ALA A 290 -21.44 3.77 -12.85
C ALA A 290 -20.66 2.45 -13.07
N GLU A 291 -19.39 2.39 -12.66
CA GLU A 291 -18.60 1.16 -12.72
C GLU A 291 -19.03 0.17 -11.62
N ALA A 292 -19.32 0.65 -10.42
CA ALA A 292 -19.86 -0.17 -9.36
C ALA A 292 -21.20 -0.82 -9.77
N GLU A 293 -22.11 -0.04 -10.35
CA GLU A 293 -23.39 -0.50 -10.85
C GLU A 293 -23.24 -1.52 -12.00
N ARG A 294 -22.36 -1.23 -12.96
CA ARG A 294 -22.03 -2.16 -14.05
C ARG A 294 -21.57 -3.52 -13.52
N LEU A 295 -20.65 -3.51 -12.56
CA LEU A 295 -20.12 -4.74 -11.95
C LEU A 295 -21.18 -5.46 -11.11
N ARG A 296 -22.08 -4.72 -10.44
CA ARG A 296 -23.15 -5.33 -9.68
C ARG A 296 -24.13 -6.08 -10.60
N ASN A 297 -24.45 -5.54 -11.77
CA ASN A 297 -25.24 -6.26 -12.77
C ASN A 297 -24.48 -7.52 -13.30
N VAL A 298 -23.14 -7.49 -13.39
CA VAL A 298 -22.34 -8.68 -13.69
C VAL A 298 -22.42 -9.69 -12.55
N SER A 299 -22.30 -9.24 -11.29
CA SER A 299 -22.46 -10.10 -10.11
C SER A 299 -23.81 -10.79 -10.08
N TYR A 300 -24.90 -10.05 -10.34
CA TYR A 300 -26.25 -10.58 -10.41
C TYR A 300 -26.37 -11.73 -11.41
N LYS A 301 -25.90 -11.54 -12.65
CA LYS A 301 -25.92 -12.58 -13.70
C LYS A 301 -25.12 -13.81 -13.28
N ARG A 302 -23.89 -13.61 -12.76
CA ARG A 302 -23.03 -14.72 -12.34
C ARG A 302 -23.58 -15.49 -11.16
N GLN A 303 -24.27 -14.80 -10.25
CA GLN A 303 -24.94 -15.42 -9.09
C GLN A 303 -26.16 -16.22 -9.53
N LEU A 304 -26.96 -15.73 -10.49
CA LEU A 304 -28.05 -16.50 -11.09
C LEU A 304 -27.56 -17.77 -11.77
N GLU A 305 -26.52 -17.66 -12.61
CA GLU A 305 -25.88 -18.79 -13.29
C GLU A 305 -25.37 -19.85 -12.28
N ALA A 306 -24.92 -19.41 -11.09
CA ALA A 306 -24.42 -20.29 -10.03
C ALA A 306 -25.48 -20.74 -9.01
N GLY A 307 -26.75 -20.37 -9.20
CA GLY A 307 -27.86 -20.73 -8.29
C GLY A 307 -27.80 -20.06 -6.91
N LEU A 308 -27.07 -18.94 -6.77
CA LEU A 308 -26.96 -18.21 -5.51
C LEU A 308 -28.15 -17.29 -5.28
N ASN A 309 -28.80 -17.41 -4.12
CA ASN A 309 -29.95 -16.58 -3.71
C ASN A 309 -29.64 -15.82 -2.41
N PRO A 310 -30.06 -14.54 -2.30
CA PRO A 310 -30.65 -13.71 -3.37
C PRO A 310 -29.57 -13.20 -4.35
N ALA A 311 -29.83 -13.34 -5.65
CA ALA A 311 -28.91 -12.86 -6.68
C ALA A 311 -28.76 -11.33 -6.62
N GLY A 312 -27.54 -10.82 -6.86
CA GLY A 312 -27.17 -9.40 -6.67
C GLY A 312 -26.81 -9.04 -5.24
N ARG A 313 -27.06 -9.92 -4.26
CA ARG A 313 -26.87 -9.70 -2.83
C ARG A 313 -26.27 -10.90 -2.09
N ALA A 314 -25.67 -11.84 -2.79
CA ALA A 314 -25.09 -13.04 -2.17
C ALA A 314 -23.87 -12.70 -1.30
N GLY A 315 -23.12 -11.64 -1.65
CA GLY A 315 -21.98 -11.13 -0.90
C GLY A 315 -22.34 -10.26 0.30
N ILE A 316 -21.34 -9.51 0.78
CA ILE A 316 -21.46 -8.52 1.85
C ILE A 316 -21.74 -7.17 1.18
N THR A 317 -23.02 -6.78 1.14
CA THR A 317 -23.49 -5.54 0.50
C THR A 317 -24.23 -4.68 1.52
N VAL A 318 -24.27 -3.36 1.31
CA VAL A 318 -24.93 -2.42 2.24
C VAL A 318 -26.44 -2.65 2.36
N ASP A 319 -27.09 -3.09 1.29
CA ASP A 319 -28.51 -3.44 1.26
C ASP A 319 -28.84 -4.83 1.85
N LYS A 320 -27.81 -5.59 2.24
CA LYS A 320 -27.96 -6.87 2.97
C LYS A 320 -27.72 -6.73 4.46
N ILE A 321 -26.70 -5.92 4.84
CA ILE A 321 -26.27 -5.79 6.25
C ILE A 321 -26.56 -4.43 6.84
N GLY A 322 -26.86 -3.41 6.03
CA GLY A 322 -27.23 -2.05 6.42
C GLY A 322 -28.70 -1.77 6.16
N ASP A 323 -29.04 -0.50 6.12
CA ASP A 323 -30.39 0.06 6.01
C ASP A 323 -30.74 0.62 4.61
N SER A 324 -29.86 0.40 3.61
CA SER A 324 -30.16 0.87 2.26
C SER A 324 -31.24 0.06 1.58
N GLU A 325 -31.97 0.70 0.66
CA GLU A 325 -32.98 0.04 -0.17
C GLU A 325 -32.40 -1.17 -0.92
N MET A 326 -33.24 -2.17 -1.08
CA MET A 326 -32.89 -3.42 -1.76
C MET A 326 -32.53 -3.13 -3.23
N TRP A 327 -31.32 -3.45 -3.64
CA TRP A 327 -30.87 -3.24 -5.00
C TRP A 327 -31.68 -4.10 -6.00
N GLN A 328 -32.08 -3.48 -7.11
CA GLN A 328 -32.79 -4.11 -8.22
C GLN A 328 -31.92 -4.04 -9.49
N PRO A 329 -31.88 -5.12 -10.30
CA PRO A 329 -31.17 -5.09 -11.56
C PRO A 329 -31.81 -4.10 -12.54
N LYS A 330 -31.01 -3.23 -13.15
CA LYS A 330 -31.51 -2.34 -14.20
C LYS A 330 -31.84 -3.16 -15.45
N HIS A 331 -33.11 -3.32 -15.75
CA HIS A 331 -33.54 -3.84 -17.06
C HIS A 331 -33.05 -2.87 -18.16
N LYS A 332 -32.33 -3.38 -19.16
CA LYS A 332 -32.27 -2.67 -20.45
C LYS A 332 -33.73 -2.52 -20.90
N PRO A 333 -34.21 -1.33 -21.31
CA PRO A 333 -35.47 -1.21 -21.98
C PRO A 333 -35.42 -2.20 -23.16
N SER A 334 -36.34 -3.16 -23.23
CA SER A 334 -36.59 -3.92 -24.43
C SER A 334 -36.90 -2.87 -25.51
N HIS A 335 -36.18 -2.90 -26.62
CA HIS A 335 -36.64 -2.17 -27.82
C HIS A 335 -38.08 -2.60 -28.02
N ALA A 336 -39.03 -1.71 -27.76
CA ALA A 336 -40.38 -1.88 -28.17
C ALA A 336 -40.35 -2.09 -29.68
N SER A 337 -40.67 -3.30 -30.11
CA SER A 337 -40.98 -3.58 -31.51
C SER A 337 -42.19 -2.69 -31.86
N SER A 338 -41.94 -1.60 -32.55
CA SER A 338 -42.98 -0.87 -33.24
C SER A 338 -43.51 -1.73 -34.36
N THR A 339 -44.46 -2.58 -34.03
CA THR A 339 -45.42 -3.09 -35.04
C THR A 339 -46.34 -1.94 -35.34
N SER A 340 -46.05 -1.25 -36.39
CA SER A 340 -47.00 -0.37 -37.06
C SER A 340 -48.10 -1.24 -37.67
N ASP A 341 -49.20 -1.44 -36.94
CA ASP A 341 -50.47 -1.81 -37.55
C ASP A 341 -51.06 -0.57 -38.15
N LEU A 342 -50.96 -0.48 -39.50
CA LEU A 342 -51.77 0.39 -40.32
C LEU A 342 -53.14 -0.26 -40.48
N PRO A 343 -54.23 0.43 -40.13
CA PRO A 343 -55.55 -0.05 -40.52
C PRO A 343 -55.81 0.27 -41.99
N LYS A 344 -56.47 -0.65 -42.68
CA LYS A 344 -57.00 -0.52 -44.04
C LYS A 344 -58.04 0.58 -44.16
#